data_4fd516e6e36a47e5baaf140e953a79af
#
_entry.id   4fd516e6e36a47e5baaf140e953a79af
#
_cell.length_a   1.000
_cell.length_b   1.000
_cell.length_c   1.000
_cell.angle_alpha   90.00
_cell.angle_beta   90.00
_cell.angle_gamma   90.00
#
_symmetry.space_group_name_H-M   'P 1'
#
loop_
_entity.id
_entity.type
_entity.pdbx_description
1 polymer ?
#
loop_
_entity_poly.entity_id
_entity_poly.type
_entity_poly.pdbx_seq_one_letter_code
_entity_poly.pdbx_strand_id
1 'polypeptide(L)'
;MRKGTDLIGKAVVAYDTGERFETVLDLIFDQDNNRLLGFLVDEAGWFSTSKVIPLPSVQAIGLDAIIVPSKATEVSASDIQPIDRVLEHNNIMKGTKIMSTDGRYLGTMIDLYFDELTGEIEGYEVSGGMFADAYSGRSFVPAPET
;
A
#
# COMPACT_ATOMS: atom_id res chain seq x y z
N MET A 1 7.89 9.71 8.01
CA MET A 1 7.83 8.82 6.82
C MET A 1 7.71 7.37 7.27
N ARG A 2 6.75 6.65 6.73
CA ARG A 2 6.54 5.23 7.03
C ARG A 2 7.01 4.37 5.87
N LYS A 3 7.60 3.23 6.21
CA LYS A 3 8.01 2.21 5.25
C LYS A 3 6.89 1.19 5.08
N GLY A 4 6.47 0.94 3.83
CA GLY A 4 5.33 0.07 3.55
C GLY A 4 5.47 -1.34 4.09
N THR A 5 6.65 -1.96 3.93
CA THR A 5 6.87 -3.34 4.40
C THR A 5 6.75 -3.48 5.92
N ASP A 6 6.93 -2.39 6.68
CA ASP A 6 6.76 -2.44 8.13
C ASP A 6 5.28 -2.66 8.52
N LEU A 7 4.36 -2.42 7.61
CA LEU A 7 2.92 -2.58 7.86
C LEU A 7 2.40 -3.94 7.44
N ILE A 8 3.08 -4.63 6.54
CA ILE A 8 2.65 -5.96 6.10
C ILE A 8 2.78 -6.94 7.25
N GLY A 9 1.72 -7.70 7.50
CA GLY A 9 1.64 -8.62 8.63
C GLY A 9 1.14 -8.00 9.93
N LYS A 10 0.97 -6.68 9.97
CA LYS A 10 0.48 -5.98 11.15
C LYS A 10 -1.00 -6.27 11.38
N ALA A 11 -1.37 -6.41 12.65
CA ALA A 11 -2.77 -6.65 13.02
C ALA A 11 -3.62 -5.39 12.80
N VAL A 12 -4.87 -5.58 12.43
CA VAL A 12 -5.89 -4.53 12.42
C VAL A 12 -6.81 -4.75 13.61
N VAL A 13 -6.93 -3.76 14.47
CA VAL A 13 -7.68 -3.83 15.72
C VAL A 13 -8.82 -2.83 15.69
N ALA A 14 -10.02 -3.29 16.03
CA ALA A 14 -11.19 -2.44 16.17
C ALA A 14 -11.16 -1.74 17.53
N TYR A 15 -11.17 -0.42 17.52
CA TYR A 15 -11.10 0.38 18.76
C TYR A 15 -12.29 0.13 19.69
N ASP A 16 -13.49 -0.04 19.12
CA ASP A 16 -14.71 -0.21 19.89
C ASP A 16 -14.76 -1.52 20.71
N THR A 17 -14.13 -2.58 20.22
CA THR A 17 -14.14 -3.88 20.89
C THR A 17 -12.78 -4.31 21.42
N GLY A 18 -11.70 -3.66 20.97
CA GLY A 18 -10.34 -4.09 21.26
C GLY A 18 -9.95 -5.38 20.53
N GLU A 19 -10.76 -5.82 19.58
CA GLU A 19 -10.58 -7.10 18.92
C GLU A 19 -9.70 -6.95 17.68
N ARG A 20 -8.70 -7.84 17.59
CA ARG A 20 -7.95 -8.04 16.36
C ARG A 20 -8.83 -8.83 15.39
N PHE A 21 -9.11 -8.28 14.21
CA PHE A 21 -10.01 -8.96 13.28
C PHE A 21 -9.43 -9.17 11.89
N GLU A 22 -8.31 -8.52 11.57
CA GLU A 22 -7.66 -8.69 10.26
C GLU A 22 -6.16 -8.53 10.38
N THR A 23 -5.46 -8.88 9.31
CA THR A 23 -4.01 -8.70 9.16
C THR A 23 -3.75 -8.03 7.82
N VAL A 24 -2.84 -7.09 7.77
CA VAL A 24 -2.45 -6.42 6.53
C VAL A 24 -1.71 -7.40 5.61
N LEU A 25 -2.26 -7.65 4.44
CA LEU A 25 -1.65 -8.52 3.43
C LEU A 25 -0.77 -7.73 2.46
N ASP A 26 -1.22 -6.54 2.09
CA ASP A 26 -0.47 -5.67 1.18
C ASP A 26 -0.99 -4.24 1.27
N LEU A 27 -0.30 -3.32 0.60
CA LEU A 27 -0.69 -1.92 0.51
C LEU A 27 -1.26 -1.64 -0.88
N ILE A 28 -2.29 -0.82 -0.93
CA ILE A 28 -2.96 -0.42 -2.17
C ILE A 28 -2.62 1.05 -2.42
N PHE A 29 -2.10 1.36 -3.59
CA PHE A 29 -1.66 2.72 -3.90
C PHE A 29 -2.09 3.14 -5.31
N ASP A 30 -2.23 4.45 -5.48
CA ASP A 30 -2.50 5.08 -6.76
C ASP A 30 -1.18 5.63 -7.30
N GLN A 31 -0.67 4.99 -8.35
CA GLN A 31 0.61 5.34 -8.95
C GLN A 31 0.55 6.70 -9.65
N ASP A 32 -0.58 7.02 -10.27
CA ASP A 32 -0.72 8.26 -11.02
C ASP A 32 -0.72 9.49 -10.12
N ASN A 33 -1.26 9.34 -8.91
CA ASN A 33 -1.35 10.44 -7.93
C ASN A 33 -0.33 10.30 -6.80
N ASN A 34 0.49 9.26 -6.81
CA ASN A 34 1.49 8.96 -5.77
C ASN A 34 0.89 8.98 -4.37
N ARG A 35 -0.17 8.20 -4.18
CA ARG A 35 -0.92 8.22 -2.93
C ARG A 35 -1.25 6.82 -2.46
N LEU A 36 -1.04 6.57 -1.17
CA LEU A 36 -1.50 5.35 -0.52
C LEU A 36 -3.01 5.46 -0.30
N LEU A 37 -3.75 4.46 -0.74
CA LEU A 37 -5.21 4.44 -0.67
C LEU A 37 -5.73 3.62 0.51
N GLY A 38 -5.01 2.57 0.89
CA GLY A 38 -5.44 1.71 1.96
C GLY A 38 -4.66 0.41 2.03
N PHE A 39 -5.23 -0.54 2.77
CA PHE A 39 -4.61 -1.82 3.06
C PHE A 39 -5.49 -2.97 2.59
N LEU A 40 -4.88 -3.92 1.89
CA LEU A 40 -5.54 -5.15 1.51
C LEU A 40 -5.51 -6.09 2.72
N VAL A 41 -6.67 -6.57 3.16
CA VAL A 41 -6.76 -7.43 4.35
C VAL A 41 -7.38 -8.80 4.06
N ASP A 42 -8.05 -8.95 2.92
CA ASP A 42 -8.58 -10.24 2.48
C ASP A 42 -8.60 -10.26 0.96
N GLU A 43 -7.91 -11.24 0.38
CA GLU A 43 -7.83 -11.42 -1.06
C GLU A 43 -8.56 -12.72 -1.44
N ALA A 44 -9.79 -12.59 -1.94
CA ALA A 44 -10.66 -13.72 -2.23
C ALA A 44 -10.56 -14.24 -3.67
N GLY A 45 -9.48 -13.92 -4.38
CA GLY A 45 -9.26 -14.36 -5.76
C GLY A 45 -9.87 -13.44 -6.83
N TRP A 46 -10.87 -12.67 -6.49
CA TRP A 46 -11.49 -11.67 -7.37
C TRP A 46 -11.36 -10.30 -6.70
N PHE A 47 -10.90 -9.29 -7.44
CA PHE A 47 -10.72 -7.96 -6.86
C PHE A 47 -12.03 -7.40 -6.26
N SER A 48 -13.19 -7.72 -6.86
CA SER A 48 -14.48 -7.23 -6.40
C SER A 48 -14.91 -7.82 -5.06
N THR A 49 -14.34 -8.96 -4.65
CA THR A 49 -14.62 -9.59 -3.36
C THR A 49 -13.50 -9.40 -2.35
N SER A 50 -12.39 -8.79 -2.76
CA SER A 50 -11.31 -8.44 -1.84
C SER A 50 -11.78 -7.44 -0.81
N LYS A 51 -11.27 -7.57 0.43
CA LYS A 51 -11.61 -6.66 1.52
C LYS A 51 -10.45 -5.73 1.81
N VAL A 52 -10.78 -4.48 2.05
CA VAL A 52 -9.80 -3.42 2.23
C VAL A 52 -10.15 -2.54 3.43
N ILE A 53 -9.13 -1.90 4.00
CA ILE A 53 -9.27 -0.83 4.98
C ILE A 53 -8.82 0.45 4.29
N PRO A 54 -9.71 1.39 3.97
CA PRO A 54 -9.30 2.67 3.38
C PRO A 54 -8.45 3.47 4.36
N LEU A 55 -7.42 4.13 3.86
CA LEU A 55 -6.52 4.91 4.71
C LEU A 55 -7.24 5.98 5.55
N PRO A 56 -8.22 6.72 5.02
CA PRO A 56 -8.94 7.72 5.82
C PRO A 56 -9.68 7.13 7.02
N SER A 57 -9.98 5.83 7.03
CA SER A 57 -10.66 5.16 8.15
C SER A 57 -9.72 4.78 9.29
N VAL A 58 -8.41 4.90 9.08
CA VAL A 58 -7.41 4.51 10.07
C VAL A 58 -7.28 5.61 11.13
N GLN A 59 -7.44 5.24 12.41
CA GLN A 59 -7.25 6.15 13.53
C GLN A 59 -5.78 6.33 13.88
N ALA A 60 -5.04 5.24 13.87
CA ALA A 60 -3.62 5.26 14.23
C ALA A 60 -2.88 4.09 13.59
N ILE A 61 -1.63 4.33 13.26
CA ILE A 61 -0.68 3.28 12.85
C ILE A 61 0.35 3.18 13.97
N GLY A 62 0.16 2.16 14.80
CA GLY A 62 1.04 1.94 15.95
C GLY A 62 2.17 0.97 15.64
N LEU A 63 2.95 0.69 16.66
CA LEU A 63 4.08 -0.25 16.56
C LEU A 63 3.60 -1.67 16.26
N ASP A 64 2.52 -2.09 16.92
CA ASP A 64 2.05 -3.48 16.84
C ASP A 64 0.77 -3.65 16.03
N ALA A 65 0.02 -2.58 15.78
CA ALA A 65 -1.29 -2.69 15.15
C ALA A 65 -1.71 -1.40 14.45
N ILE A 66 -2.59 -1.57 13.47
CA ILE A 66 -3.34 -0.48 12.88
C ILE A 66 -4.69 -0.43 13.59
N ILE A 67 -5.06 0.74 14.09
CA ILE A 67 -6.30 0.95 14.85
C ILE A 67 -7.33 1.59 13.95
N VAL A 68 -8.51 0.98 13.88
CA VAL A 68 -9.68 1.50 13.16
C VAL A 68 -10.86 1.60 14.12
N PRO A 69 -11.88 2.45 13.84
CA PRO A 69 -13.00 2.64 14.75
C PRO A 69 -13.76 1.36 15.08
N SER A 70 -14.02 0.54 14.06
CA SER A 70 -14.81 -0.69 14.21
C SER A 70 -14.51 -1.65 13.06
N LYS A 71 -15.04 -2.87 13.15
CA LYS A 71 -14.96 -3.85 12.05
C LYS A 71 -15.69 -3.37 10.80
N ALA A 72 -16.61 -2.45 10.93
CA ALA A 72 -17.37 -1.90 9.79
C ALA A 72 -16.50 -1.08 8.83
N THR A 73 -15.28 -0.73 9.23
CA THR A 73 -14.33 -0.05 8.34
C THR A 73 -13.76 -0.97 7.26
N GLU A 74 -13.83 -2.29 7.46
CA GLU A 74 -13.48 -3.25 6.43
C GLU A 74 -14.59 -3.30 5.39
N VAL A 75 -14.26 -2.96 4.15
CA VAL A 75 -15.23 -2.84 3.06
C VAL A 75 -14.74 -3.59 1.83
N SER A 76 -15.67 -3.87 0.91
CA SER A 76 -15.29 -4.48 -0.36
C SER A 76 -14.56 -3.48 -1.22
N ALA A 77 -13.50 -3.92 -1.87
CA ALA A 77 -12.69 -3.07 -2.75
C ALA A 77 -13.52 -2.41 -3.85
N SER A 78 -14.52 -3.14 -4.38
CA SER A 78 -15.39 -2.63 -5.44
C SER A 78 -16.28 -1.47 -5.01
N ASP A 79 -16.46 -1.26 -3.70
CA ASP A 79 -17.36 -0.22 -3.18
C ASP A 79 -16.63 1.10 -2.94
N ILE A 80 -15.32 1.14 -3.05
CA ILE A 80 -14.51 2.32 -2.70
C ILE A 80 -13.75 2.82 -3.92
N GLN A 81 -14.06 4.01 -4.37
CA GLN A 81 -13.29 4.69 -5.41
C GLN A 81 -12.15 5.48 -4.75
N PRO A 82 -10.94 5.51 -5.31
CA PRO A 82 -10.52 4.84 -6.56
C PRO A 82 -9.94 3.43 -6.36
N ILE A 83 -10.09 2.82 -5.19
CA ILE A 83 -9.53 1.49 -4.91
C ILE A 83 -10.04 0.44 -5.90
N ASP A 84 -11.32 0.48 -6.25
CA ASP A 84 -11.93 -0.41 -7.22
C ASP A 84 -11.14 -0.44 -8.53
N ARG A 85 -10.72 0.73 -9.00
CA ARG A 85 -10.02 0.87 -10.27
C ARG A 85 -8.55 0.44 -10.18
N VAL A 86 -7.86 0.85 -9.11
CA VAL A 86 -6.43 0.52 -9.01
C VAL A 86 -6.19 -0.96 -8.72
N LEU A 87 -7.06 -1.62 -7.96
CA LEU A 87 -6.93 -3.06 -7.73
C LEU A 87 -7.20 -3.87 -8.99
N GLU A 88 -8.07 -3.38 -9.86
CA GLU A 88 -8.32 -4.00 -11.16
C GLU A 88 -7.04 -4.07 -12.00
N HIS A 89 -6.13 -3.11 -11.82
CA HIS A 89 -4.83 -3.06 -12.47
C HIS A 89 -3.70 -3.61 -11.61
N ASN A 90 -4.00 -4.30 -10.52
CA ASN A 90 -3.03 -4.89 -9.58
C ASN A 90 -2.05 -3.87 -8.99
N ASN A 91 -2.53 -2.68 -8.66
CA ASN A 91 -1.70 -1.66 -8.01
C ASN A 91 -1.55 -1.91 -6.52
N ILE A 92 -0.94 -3.03 -6.19
CA ILE A 92 -0.49 -3.38 -4.84
C ILE A 92 1.03 -3.30 -4.80
N MET A 93 1.59 -3.15 -3.61
CA MET A 93 3.02 -2.87 -3.48
C MET A 93 3.90 -3.99 -4.02
N LYS A 94 3.60 -5.23 -3.67
CA LYS A 94 4.44 -6.36 -4.05
C LYS A 94 4.43 -6.62 -5.55
N GLY A 95 5.62 -6.59 -6.15
CA GLY A 95 5.81 -7.00 -7.52
C GLY A 95 5.43 -5.98 -8.59
N THR A 96 4.98 -4.78 -8.20
CA THR A 96 4.70 -3.74 -9.18
C THR A 96 5.97 -3.27 -9.85
N LYS A 97 5.95 -3.22 -11.18
CA LYS A 97 7.09 -2.75 -11.96
C LYS A 97 7.06 -1.24 -12.08
N ILE A 98 8.21 -0.63 -11.92
CA ILE A 98 8.39 0.83 -12.00
C ILE A 98 9.10 1.16 -13.29
N MET A 99 8.51 2.06 -14.06
CA MET A 99 9.06 2.55 -15.32
C MET A 99 9.10 4.07 -15.32
N SER A 100 10.08 4.63 -16.01
CA SER A 100 10.11 6.07 -16.24
C SER A 100 9.08 6.46 -17.30
N THR A 101 8.75 7.74 -17.35
CA THR A 101 7.77 8.25 -18.33
C THR A 101 8.27 8.13 -19.78
N ASP A 102 9.57 7.99 -19.98
CA ASP A 102 10.16 7.78 -21.31
C ASP A 102 10.37 6.30 -21.66
N GLY A 103 9.78 5.39 -20.85
CA GLY A 103 9.73 3.98 -21.18
C GLY A 103 10.91 3.13 -20.69
N ARG A 104 11.70 3.63 -19.76
CA ARG A 104 12.83 2.87 -19.19
C ARG A 104 12.37 2.07 -17.98
N TYR A 105 12.73 0.80 -17.93
CA TYR A 105 12.46 -0.04 -16.77
C TYR A 105 13.41 0.31 -15.63
N LEU A 106 12.87 0.77 -14.50
CA LEU A 106 13.67 1.16 -13.34
C LEU A 106 13.84 0.05 -12.32
N GLY A 107 12.92 -0.89 -12.28
CA GLY A 107 12.99 -2.02 -11.37
C GLY A 107 11.62 -2.49 -10.91
N THR A 108 11.63 -3.53 -10.06
CA THR A 108 10.42 -4.05 -9.43
C THR A 108 10.32 -3.47 -8.03
N MET A 109 9.15 -2.96 -7.68
CA MET A 109 8.91 -2.37 -6.36
C MET A 109 9.05 -3.45 -5.27
N ILE A 110 9.88 -3.15 -4.28
CA ILE A 110 10.01 -3.98 -3.09
C ILE A 110 9.54 -3.25 -1.84
N ASP A 111 9.43 -1.93 -1.89
CA ASP A 111 8.91 -1.12 -0.80
C ASP A 111 8.45 0.24 -1.30
N LEU A 112 7.70 0.94 -0.47
CA LEU A 112 7.35 2.34 -0.68
C LEU A 112 7.42 3.08 0.65
N TYR A 113 7.61 4.40 0.56
CA TYR A 113 7.70 5.27 1.73
C TYR A 113 6.60 6.32 1.61
N PHE A 114 5.82 6.50 2.68
CA PHE A 114 4.65 7.37 2.64
C PHE A 114 4.49 8.16 3.94
N ASP A 115 3.77 9.27 3.84
CA ASP A 115 3.33 10.05 4.97
C ASP A 115 2.04 9.46 5.52
N GLU A 116 2.04 9.06 6.79
CA GLU A 116 0.88 8.39 7.39
C GLU A 116 -0.33 9.32 7.61
N LEU A 117 -0.11 10.63 7.62
CA LEU A 117 -1.19 11.60 7.82
C LEU A 117 -1.90 11.92 6.50
N THR A 118 -1.15 12.06 5.42
CA THR A 118 -1.69 12.48 4.13
C THR A 118 -1.87 11.35 3.13
N GLY A 119 -1.14 10.23 3.32
CA GLY A 119 -1.08 9.15 2.35
C GLY A 119 -0.16 9.44 1.17
N GLU A 120 0.49 10.59 1.15
CA GLU A 120 1.39 10.96 0.06
C GLU A 120 2.60 10.02 0.03
N ILE A 121 2.88 9.45 -1.15
CA ILE A 121 4.03 8.59 -1.33
C ILE A 121 5.23 9.46 -1.65
N GLU A 122 6.30 9.29 -0.90
CA GLU A 122 7.52 10.08 -1.04
C GLU A 122 8.55 9.41 -1.94
N GLY A 123 8.49 8.10 -2.08
CA GLY A 123 9.39 7.36 -2.93
C GLY A 123 9.16 5.87 -2.91
N TYR A 124 9.88 5.19 -3.78
CA TYR A 124 9.79 3.75 -3.97
C TYR A 124 11.17 3.14 -3.85
N GLU A 125 11.25 1.95 -3.26
CA GLU A 125 12.48 1.16 -3.28
C GLU A 125 12.29 0.04 -4.29
N VAL A 126 13.23 -0.09 -5.21
CA VAL A 126 13.15 -1.02 -6.33
C VAL A 126 14.34 -1.94 -6.36
N SER A 127 14.16 -3.13 -6.93
CA SER A 127 15.23 -4.10 -7.17
C SER A 127 15.27 -4.46 -8.64
N GLY A 128 16.45 -4.76 -9.16
CA GLY A 128 16.65 -5.05 -10.57
C GLY A 128 16.62 -3.78 -11.42
N GLY A 129 16.60 -3.94 -12.74
CA GLY A 129 16.58 -2.81 -13.65
C GLY A 129 17.92 -2.06 -13.69
N MET A 130 17.87 -0.84 -14.24
CA MET A 130 19.08 -0.05 -14.50
C MET A 130 19.67 0.63 -13.29
N PHE A 131 18.88 0.77 -12.21
CA PHE A 131 19.30 1.49 -11.01
C PHE A 131 19.62 0.55 -9.85
N ALA A 132 19.73 -0.76 -10.12
CA ALA A 132 20.10 -1.70 -9.08
C ALA A 132 21.48 -1.37 -8.53
N ASP A 133 21.57 -1.29 -7.20
CA ASP A 133 22.83 -1.08 -6.51
C ASP A 133 23.71 -2.32 -6.65
N ALA A 134 24.99 -2.12 -6.94
CA ALA A 134 25.93 -3.22 -7.12
C ALA A 134 26.10 -4.10 -5.87
N TYR A 135 25.82 -3.55 -4.68
CA TYR A 135 25.96 -4.27 -3.41
C TYR A 135 24.67 -4.88 -2.92
N SER A 136 23.56 -4.16 -3.03
CA SER A 136 22.27 -4.59 -2.46
C SER A 136 21.24 -4.99 -3.50
N GLY A 137 21.42 -4.61 -4.76
CA GLY A 137 20.44 -4.78 -5.80
C GLY A 137 19.20 -3.89 -5.64
N ARG A 138 19.30 -2.84 -4.80
CA ARG A 138 18.20 -1.94 -4.45
C ARG A 138 18.53 -0.51 -4.80
N SER A 139 17.53 0.24 -5.20
CA SER A 139 17.64 1.68 -5.47
C SER A 139 16.41 2.40 -4.99
N PHE A 140 16.59 3.61 -4.48
CA PHE A 140 15.50 4.49 -4.09
C PHE A 140 15.12 5.39 -5.27
N VAL A 141 13.84 5.40 -5.62
CA VAL A 141 13.30 6.26 -6.67
C VAL A 141 12.36 7.25 -6.01
N PRO A 142 12.70 8.55 -5.96
CA PRO A 142 11.81 9.55 -5.41
C PRO A 142 10.51 9.62 -6.21
N ALA A 143 9.39 9.86 -5.53
CA ALA A 143 8.13 10.11 -6.20
C ALA A 143 8.22 11.46 -6.92
N PRO A 144 7.67 11.57 -8.13
CA PRO A 144 7.67 12.84 -8.83
C PRO A 144 6.83 13.88 -8.09
N GLU A 145 7.28 15.13 -8.14
CA GLU A 145 6.48 16.25 -7.65
C GLU A 145 5.33 16.47 -8.63
N THR A 146 4.13 16.53 -8.12
CA THR A 146 2.94 16.82 -8.93
C THR A 146 2.56 18.28 -8.81
#